data_917b1421d64f7c362135505a19c80944
#
_entry.id   917b1421d64f7c362135505a19c80944
#
_cell.length_a   1.000
_cell.length_b   1.000
_cell.length_c   1.000
_cell.angle_alpha   90.00
_cell.angle_beta   90.00
_cell.angle_gamma   90.00
#
_symmetry.space_group_name_H-M   'P 1'
#
loop_
_entity.id
_entity.type
_entity.pdbx_description
1 polymer ?
#
loop_
_entity_poly.entity_id
_entity_poly.type
_entity_poly.pdbx_seq_one_letter_code
_entity_poly.pdbx_strand_id
1 'polypeptide(L)'
;MVQRTFIPGSEWLYFKIYTGYKTADEMLIRVIGSFVKDLFTRRCIDGFFFIRYSDPDFHIRFRLHIPSPDNYGLIMHEFHQRFCCEIETGNVVKIMCDTYVREIERYGAQTMELLEELFRIDSMTILDLLSRLANISGSERESAHWKISLLLLDDSLTAFGYDLPEKARITAQMAESFKKEFGFTTHAYTKQLNDKYRTQRDEIEQAVHSRKDFFEFEYTLEERRKGLRQIAQNIASVSKSGGAVVIDNLLSSIQHMTMNRWFRSRNRQHELIIYDFLSKYYISALAQNRMK
;
A
#
# COMPACT_ATOMS: atom_id res chain seq x y z
N MET A 1 -9.65 25.97 3.61
CA MET A 1 -10.45 24.72 3.75
C MET A 1 -9.95 23.78 2.67
N VAL A 2 -9.59 22.54 2.98
CA VAL A 2 -9.09 21.58 1.98
C VAL A 2 -10.20 21.24 0.97
N GLN A 3 -9.88 21.24 -0.32
CA GLN A 3 -10.83 20.87 -1.37
C GLN A 3 -11.14 19.36 -1.24
N ARG A 4 -12.43 19.01 -1.39
CA ARG A 4 -12.90 17.62 -1.25
C ARG A 4 -13.10 16.92 -2.58
N THR A 5 -13.64 17.61 -3.57
CA THR A 5 -14.15 16.99 -4.81
C THR A 5 -13.46 17.57 -6.02
N PHE A 6 -13.00 16.67 -6.89
CA PHE A 6 -12.27 16.98 -8.11
C PHE A 6 -12.95 16.30 -9.30
N ILE A 7 -13.62 17.09 -10.12
CA ILE A 7 -14.25 16.61 -11.36
C ILE A 7 -13.21 16.46 -12.48
N PRO A 8 -13.47 15.68 -13.53
CA PRO A 8 -12.61 15.63 -14.71
C PRO A 8 -12.34 17.05 -15.27
N GLY A 9 -11.06 17.35 -15.53
CA GLY A 9 -10.59 18.69 -15.93
C GLY A 9 -10.02 19.54 -14.80
N SER A 10 -10.16 19.10 -13.54
CA SER A 10 -9.47 19.71 -12.39
C SER A 10 -8.04 19.15 -12.24
N GLU A 11 -7.33 19.56 -11.17
CA GLU A 11 -5.95 19.13 -10.90
C GLU A 11 -5.80 17.63 -10.63
N TRP A 12 -6.86 16.91 -10.28
CA TRP A 12 -6.86 15.46 -10.14
C TRP A 12 -7.60 14.77 -11.28
N LEU A 13 -6.87 14.01 -12.08
CA LEU A 13 -7.41 13.13 -13.11
C LEU A 13 -7.52 11.71 -12.56
N TYR A 14 -8.74 11.16 -12.60
CA TYR A 14 -9.03 9.87 -12.00
C TYR A 14 -9.62 8.89 -13.02
N PHE A 15 -8.96 7.73 -13.18
CA PHE A 15 -9.41 6.64 -14.02
C PHE A 15 -9.77 5.40 -13.20
N LYS A 16 -10.82 4.71 -13.61
CA LYS A 16 -11.13 3.34 -13.26
C LYS A 16 -10.80 2.45 -14.46
N ILE A 17 -9.80 1.58 -14.30
CA ILE A 17 -9.31 0.70 -15.37
C ILE A 17 -9.74 -0.72 -15.04
N TYR A 18 -10.77 -1.22 -15.73
CA TYR A 18 -11.35 -2.54 -15.49
C TYR A 18 -10.53 -3.62 -16.21
N THR A 19 -9.96 -4.53 -15.44
CA THR A 19 -9.05 -5.59 -15.92
C THR A 19 -9.15 -6.83 -15.02
N GLY A 20 -8.50 -7.93 -15.40
CA GLY A 20 -8.43 -9.11 -14.56
C GLY A 20 -7.39 -8.99 -13.44
N TYR A 21 -7.56 -9.73 -12.35
CA TYR A 21 -6.62 -9.73 -11.20
C TYR A 21 -5.17 -10.06 -11.61
N LYS A 22 -4.96 -11.01 -12.53
CA LYS A 22 -3.63 -11.40 -13.00
C LYS A 22 -3.03 -10.34 -13.92
N THR A 23 -3.83 -9.84 -14.84
CA THR A 23 -3.45 -8.80 -15.81
C THR A 23 -3.10 -7.48 -15.12
N ALA A 24 -3.72 -7.19 -13.97
CA ALA A 24 -3.50 -5.95 -13.24
C ALA A 24 -2.02 -5.71 -12.88
N ASP A 25 -1.25 -6.73 -12.49
CA ASP A 25 0.17 -6.53 -12.21
C ASP A 25 0.97 -6.17 -13.46
N GLU A 26 0.68 -6.82 -14.59
CA GLU A 26 1.30 -6.46 -15.87
C GLU A 26 0.96 -5.03 -16.28
N MET A 27 -0.30 -4.65 -16.13
CA MET A 27 -0.75 -3.27 -16.40
C MET A 27 -0.02 -2.26 -15.51
N LEU A 28 0.09 -2.56 -14.20
CA LEU A 28 0.79 -1.71 -13.25
C LEU A 28 2.29 -1.57 -13.60
N ILE A 29 2.96 -2.67 -13.92
CA ILE A 29 4.41 -2.66 -14.22
C ILE A 29 4.69 -2.03 -15.58
N ARG A 30 4.06 -2.53 -16.65
CA ARG A 30 4.44 -2.19 -18.03
C ARG A 30 3.80 -0.90 -18.51
N VAL A 31 2.51 -0.67 -18.22
CA VAL A 31 1.75 0.43 -18.79
C VAL A 31 1.74 1.62 -17.84
N ILE A 32 1.20 1.44 -16.63
CA ILE A 32 1.05 2.53 -15.65
C ILE A 32 2.42 3.00 -15.15
N GLY A 33 3.32 2.07 -14.78
CA GLY A 33 4.63 2.42 -14.25
C GLY A 33 5.48 3.21 -15.25
N SER A 34 5.53 2.79 -16.52
CA SER A 34 6.25 3.51 -17.56
C SER A 34 5.60 4.88 -17.85
N PHE A 35 4.28 4.96 -17.89
CA PHE A 35 3.53 6.18 -18.11
C PHE A 35 3.80 7.23 -17.02
N VAL A 36 3.68 6.82 -15.77
CA VAL A 36 3.93 7.69 -14.62
C VAL A 36 5.38 8.19 -14.62
N LYS A 37 6.35 7.31 -14.89
CA LYS A 37 7.76 7.69 -14.95
C LYS A 37 8.03 8.76 -16.00
N ASP A 38 7.45 8.61 -17.20
CA ASP A 38 7.58 9.59 -18.28
C ASP A 38 6.97 10.93 -17.90
N LEU A 39 5.76 10.92 -17.32
CA LEU A 39 5.08 12.14 -16.90
C LEU A 39 5.83 12.91 -15.79
N PHE A 40 6.42 12.18 -14.82
CA PHE A 40 7.27 12.81 -13.80
C PHE A 40 8.54 13.40 -14.40
N THR A 41 9.21 12.68 -15.31
CA THR A 41 10.44 13.14 -15.96
C THR A 41 10.20 14.47 -16.70
N ARG A 42 9.03 14.60 -17.34
CA ARG A 42 8.64 15.82 -18.05
C ARG A 42 7.93 16.86 -17.17
N ARG A 43 7.76 16.60 -15.89
CA ARG A 43 7.06 17.45 -14.92
C ARG A 43 5.61 17.76 -15.32
N CYS A 44 4.97 16.83 -16.02
CA CYS A 44 3.55 16.94 -16.37
C CYS A 44 2.64 16.63 -15.18
N ILE A 45 3.12 15.83 -14.24
CA ILE A 45 2.47 15.49 -12.96
C ILE A 45 3.46 15.69 -11.83
N ASP A 46 2.98 15.93 -10.63
CA ASP A 46 3.75 15.97 -9.38
C ASP A 46 3.22 14.97 -8.34
N GLY A 47 2.09 14.33 -8.59
CA GLY A 47 1.51 13.30 -7.75
C GLY A 47 0.78 12.21 -8.54
N PHE A 48 0.76 11.01 -7.98
CA PHE A 48 -0.11 9.95 -8.44
C PHE A 48 -0.27 8.89 -7.35
N PHE A 49 -1.33 8.12 -7.44
CA PHE A 49 -1.47 6.87 -6.68
C PHE A 49 -2.50 5.95 -7.31
N PHE A 50 -2.40 4.68 -6.97
CA PHE A 50 -3.39 3.70 -7.38
C PHE A 50 -3.87 2.88 -6.19
N ILE A 51 -5.03 2.28 -6.33
CA ILE A 51 -5.55 1.22 -5.46
C ILE A 51 -6.25 0.17 -6.31
N ARG A 52 -6.32 -1.07 -5.79
CA ARG A 52 -7.11 -2.15 -6.37
C ARG A 52 -8.48 -2.17 -5.70
N TYR A 53 -9.52 -2.30 -6.52
CA TYR A 53 -10.89 -2.23 -6.02
C TYR A 53 -11.77 -3.25 -6.73
N SER A 54 -12.80 -3.75 -6.05
CA SER A 54 -13.69 -4.80 -6.58
C SER A 54 -15.14 -4.48 -6.24
N ASP A 55 -15.69 -3.44 -6.88
CA ASP A 55 -17.09 -3.09 -6.73
C ASP A 55 -17.59 -2.31 -7.97
N PRO A 56 -18.54 -2.84 -8.75
CA PRO A 56 -19.01 -4.23 -8.73
C PRO A 56 -17.98 -5.21 -9.29
N ASP A 57 -17.10 -4.77 -10.20
CA ASP A 57 -16.07 -5.55 -10.86
C ASP A 57 -14.67 -5.07 -10.45
N PHE A 58 -13.69 -5.95 -10.60
CA PHE A 58 -12.30 -5.60 -10.29
C PHE A 58 -11.77 -4.55 -11.26
N HIS A 59 -11.16 -3.51 -10.70
CA HIS A 59 -10.51 -2.44 -11.44
C HIS A 59 -9.37 -1.80 -10.65
N ILE A 60 -8.46 -1.16 -11.38
CA ILE A 60 -7.45 -0.28 -10.81
C ILE A 60 -8.04 1.14 -10.78
N ARG A 61 -8.09 1.75 -9.59
CA ARG A 61 -8.36 3.17 -9.42
C ARG A 61 -7.04 3.92 -9.51
N PHE A 62 -6.85 4.62 -10.60
CA PHE A 62 -5.60 5.31 -10.93
C PHE A 62 -5.83 6.83 -10.95
N ARG A 63 -5.05 7.56 -10.18
CA ARG A 63 -5.18 9.01 -10.02
C ARG A 63 -3.86 9.69 -10.32
N LEU A 64 -3.93 10.83 -11.03
CA LEU A 64 -2.80 11.69 -11.38
C LEU A 64 -3.08 13.10 -10.88
N HIS A 65 -2.12 13.72 -10.20
CA HIS A 65 -2.17 15.14 -9.86
C HIS A 65 -1.43 15.96 -10.93
N ILE A 66 -2.14 16.91 -11.54
CA ILE A 66 -1.70 17.71 -12.67
C ILE A 66 -1.55 19.15 -12.21
N PRO A 67 -0.31 19.64 -11.96
CA PRO A 67 -0.10 20.98 -11.40
C PRO A 67 -0.43 22.11 -12.39
N SER A 68 -0.41 21.82 -13.71
CA SER A 68 -0.79 22.80 -14.76
C SER A 68 -1.90 22.25 -15.65
N PRO A 69 -3.04 22.96 -15.78
CA PRO A 69 -4.12 22.56 -16.68
C PRO A 69 -3.68 22.38 -18.15
N ASP A 70 -2.62 23.04 -18.57
CA ASP A 70 -2.09 22.93 -19.95
C ASP A 70 -1.64 21.49 -20.28
N ASN A 71 -1.25 20.69 -19.28
CA ASN A 71 -0.85 19.32 -19.45
C ASN A 71 -2.03 18.35 -19.64
N TYR A 72 -3.26 18.76 -19.34
CA TYR A 72 -4.40 17.86 -19.31
C TYR A 72 -4.66 17.17 -20.66
N GLY A 73 -4.69 17.94 -21.74
CA GLY A 73 -4.91 17.42 -23.10
C GLY A 73 -3.80 16.46 -23.53
N LEU A 74 -2.54 16.79 -23.22
CA LEU A 74 -1.38 15.94 -23.49
C LEU A 74 -1.50 14.60 -22.75
N ILE A 75 -1.78 14.65 -21.44
CA ILE A 75 -1.89 13.43 -20.61
C ILE A 75 -3.03 12.55 -21.11
N MET A 76 -4.18 13.11 -21.46
CA MET A 76 -5.32 12.36 -22.00
C MET A 76 -4.98 11.68 -23.34
N HIS A 77 -4.28 12.40 -24.24
CA HIS A 77 -3.85 11.83 -25.53
C HIS A 77 -2.86 10.67 -25.32
N GLU A 78 -1.85 10.85 -24.49
CA GLU A 78 -0.85 9.81 -24.23
C GLU A 78 -1.45 8.62 -23.47
N PHE A 79 -2.38 8.88 -22.56
CA PHE A 79 -3.14 7.81 -21.90
C PHE A 79 -3.86 6.96 -22.96
N HIS A 80 -4.57 7.58 -23.89
CA HIS A 80 -5.21 6.85 -24.98
C HIS A 80 -4.21 6.00 -25.77
N GLN A 81 -3.08 6.58 -26.21
CA GLN A 81 -2.07 5.86 -26.98
C GLN A 81 -1.51 4.63 -26.25
N ARG A 82 -1.36 4.68 -24.92
CA ARG A 82 -0.85 3.56 -24.12
C ARG A 82 -1.89 2.48 -23.85
N PHE A 83 -3.16 2.86 -23.77
CA PHE A 83 -4.22 1.94 -23.39
C PHE A 83 -5.06 1.41 -24.57
N CYS A 84 -4.97 1.98 -25.78
CA CYS A 84 -5.73 1.50 -26.93
C CYS A 84 -5.45 0.03 -27.27
N CYS A 85 -4.18 -0.37 -27.30
CA CYS A 85 -3.79 -1.76 -27.55
C CYS A 85 -4.28 -2.72 -26.45
N GLU A 86 -4.31 -2.28 -25.18
CA GLU A 86 -4.78 -3.09 -24.07
C GLU A 86 -6.30 -3.34 -24.10
N ILE A 87 -7.06 -2.39 -24.68
CA ILE A 87 -8.49 -2.58 -24.99
C ILE A 87 -8.65 -3.56 -26.16
N GLU A 88 -7.90 -3.38 -27.23
CA GLU A 88 -7.98 -4.23 -28.44
C GLU A 88 -7.62 -5.70 -28.13
N THR A 89 -6.66 -5.93 -27.27
CA THR A 89 -6.22 -7.27 -26.83
C THR A 89 -7.11 -7.88 -25.75
N GLY A 90 -8.07 -7.13 -25.21
CA GLY A 90 -8.96 -7.59 -24.13
C GLY A 90 -8.32 -7.64 -22.74
N ASN A 91 -7.10 -7.14 -22.58
CA ASN A 91 -6.44 -6.99 -21.27
C ASN A 91 -7.17 -5.98 -20.37
N VAL A 92 -7.75 -4.96 -20.99
CA VAL A 92 -8.62 -3.97 -20.36
C VAL A 92 -10.01 -4.04 -20.99
N VAL A 93 -11.02 -4.22 -20.15
CA VAL A 93 -12.43 -4.37 -20.60
C VAL A 93 -13.09 -3.01 -20.80
N LYS A 94 -12.79 -2.08 -19.91
CA LYS A 94 -13.42 -0.74 -19.90
C LYS A 94 -12.54 0.23 -19.11
N ILE A 95 -12.55 1.49 -19.51
CA ILE A 95 -11.97 2.61 -18.77
C ILE A 95 -13.04 3.66 -18.53
N MET A 96 -13.08 4.21 -17.33
CA MET A 96 -13.97 5.31 -16.97
C MET A 96 -13.13 6.44 -16.36
N CYS A 97 -13.38 7.67 -16.79
CA CYS A 97 -12.94 8.86 -16.09
C CYS A 97 -14.01 9.21 -15.05
N ASP A 98 -13.62 9.45 -13.80
CA ASP A 98 -14.56 9.65 -12.70
C ASP A 98 -14.14 10.83 -11.81
N THR A 99 -15.01 11.20 -10.89
CA THR A 99 -14.79 12.24 -9.89
C THR A 99 -13.96 11.68 -8.74
N TYR A 100 -12.84 12.35 -8.41
CA TYR A 100 -12.10 12.04 -7.21
C TYR A 100 -12.71 12.76 -6.00
N VAL A 101 -13.10 12.01 -5.00
CA VAL A 101 -13.60 12.53 -3.73
C VAL A 101 -12.64 12.10 -2.62
N ARG A 102 -12.04 13.08 -1.93
CA ARG A 102 -11.18 12.84 -0.76
C ARG A 102 -11.98 12.30 0.42
N GLU A 103 -11.51 11.23 1.06
CA GLU A 103 -12.10 10.64 2.25
C GLU A 103 -11.67 11.43 3.51
N ILE A 104 -12.09 12.70 3.60
CA ILE A 104 -11.66 13.65 4.66
C ILE A 104 -12.02 13.13 6.05
N GLU A 105 -13.14 12.45 6.18
CA GLU A 105 -13.60 11.88 7.47
C GLU A 105 -12.66 10.78 7.98
N ARG A 106 -12.02 10.07 7.06
CA ARG A 106 -11.10 8.97 7.37
C ARG A 106 -9.68 9.46 7.63
N TYR A 107 -9.24 10.43 6.83
CA TYR A 107 -7.83 10.85 6.80
C TYR A 107 -7.57 12.21 7.44
N GLY A 108 -8.63 12.96 7.80
CA GLY A 108 -8.53 14.30 8.36
C GLY A 108 -8.28 15.39 7.31
N ALA A 109 -8.94 16.53 7.46
CA ALA A 109 -8.79 17.64 6.53
C ALA A 109 -7.37 18.23 6.49
N GLN A 110 -6.67 18.22 7.63
CA GLN A 110 -5.32 18.79 7.75
C GLN A 110 -4.21 17.82 7.32
N THR A 111 -4.52 16.53 7.22
CA THR A 111 -3.56 15.48 6.90
C THR A 111 -3.79 14.87 5.51
N MET A 112 -4.89 15.20 4.85
CA MET A 112 -5.28 14.58 3.57
C MET A 112 -4.18 14.71 2.50
N GLU A 113 -3.61 15.88 2.30
CA GLU A 113 -2.56 16.10 1.31
C GLU A 113 -1.26 15.38 1.67
N LEU A 114 -0.93 15.29 2.97
CA LEU A 114 0.19 14.48 3.43
C LEU A 114 -0.03 12.99 3.15
N LEU A 115 -1.29 12.53 3.25
CA LEU A 115 -1.65 11.15 2.93
C LEU A 115 -1.64 10.88 1.42
N GLU A 116 -2.01 11.83 0.58
CA GLU A 116 -1.87 11.70 -0.89
C GLU A 116 -0.40 11.56 -1.28
N GLU A 117 0.51 12.30 -0.63
CA GLU A 117 1.96 12.13 -0.82
C GLU A 117 2.43 10.76 -0.31
N LEU A 118 1.95 10.29 0.84
CA LEU A 118 2.23 8.94 1.32
C LEU A 118 1.73 7.88 0.33
N PHE A 119 0.54 8.06 -0.24
CA PHE A 119 -0.01 7.16 -1.25
C PHE A 119 0.82 7.16 -2.54
N ARG A 120 1.42 8.29 -2.90
CA ARG A 120 2.37 8.40 -4.01
C ARG A 120 3.62 7.58 -3.72
N ILE A 121 4.24 7.76 -2.56
CA ILE A 121 5.44 7.01 -2.14
C ILE A 121 5.15 5.51 -2.14
N ASP A 122 4.05 5.08 -1.53
CA ASP A 122 3.62 3.68 -1.51
C ASP A 122 3.40 3.13 -2.93
N SER A 123 2.74 3.89 -3.79
CA SER A 123 2.46 3.46 -5.16
C SER A 123 3.74 3.28 -5.97
N MET A 124 4.69 4.23 -5.88
CA MET A 124 6.01 4.12 -6.53
C MET A 124 6.78 2.91 -6.02
N THR A 125 6.83 2.75 -4.71
CA THR A 125 7.49 1.60 -4.07
C THR A 125 6.92 0.28 -4.58
N ILE A 126 5.60 0.14 -4.58
CA ILE A 126 4.94 -1.11 -4.99
C ILE A 126 5.14 -1.39 -6.47
N LEU A 127 5.12 -0.38 -7.34
CA LEU A 127 5.45 -0.55 -8.76
C LEU A 127 6.87 -1.09 -8.96
N ASP A 128 7.86 -0.53 -8.25
CA ASP A 128 9.25 -1.00 -8.35
C ASP A 128 9.42 -2.41 -7.78
N LEU A 129 8.86 -2.69 -6.60
CA LEU A 129 8.90 -4.02 -5.99
C LEU A 129 8.25 -5.09 -6.88
N LEU A 130 7.08 -4.81 -7.46
CA LEU A 130 6.40 -5.72 -8.39
C LEU A 130 7.22 -5.95 -9.65
N SER A 131 7.86 -4.91 -10.19
CA SER A 131 8.75 -5.02 -11.35
C SER A 131 9.95 -5.91 -11.08
N ARG A 132 10.59 -5.78 -9.92
CA ARG A 132 11.71 -6.64 -9.51
C ARG A 132 11.26 -8.07 -9.28
N LEU A 133 10.15 -8.28 -8.58
CA LEU A 133 9.56 -9.61 -8.37
C LEU A 133 9.18 -10.32 -9.67
N ALA A 134 8.86 -9.58 -10.72
CA ALA A 134 8.56 -10.18 -12.03
C ALA A 134 9.76 -10.94 -12.64
N ASN A 135 10.99 -10.60 -12.22
CA ASN A 135 12.21 -11.27 -12.66
C ASN A 135 12.54 -12.53 -11.85
N ILE A 136 11.84 -12.76 -10.74
CA ILE A 136 11.98 -13.95 -9.89
C ILE A 136 10.85 -14.92 -10.26
N SER A 137 11.11 -16.22 -10.25
CA SER A 137 10.15 -17.24 -10.66
C SER A 137 9.79 -18.23 -9.55
N GLY A 138 8.68 -18.94 -9.73
CA GLY A 138 8.27 -20.05 -8.89
C GLY A 138 8.03 -19.72 -7.43
N SER A 139 8.37 -20.65 -6.54
CA SER A 139 8.18 -20.55 -5.08
C SER A 139 9.01 -19.45 -4.43
N GLU A 140 10.15 -19.09 -5.02
CA GLU A 140 11.00 -18.00 -4.53
C GLU A 140 10.29 -16.66 -4.63
N ARG A 141 9.61 -16.38 -5.76
CA ARG A 141 8.79 -15.20 -5.93
C ARG A 141 7.65 -15.12 -4.90
N GLU A 142 6.95 -16.23 -4.67
CA GLU A 142 5.88 -16.28 -3.67
C GLU A 142 6.41 -16.04 -2.27
N SER A 143 7.55 -16.67 -1.93
CA SER A 143 8.24 -16.46 -0.65
C SER A 143 8.67 -15.01 -0.47
N ALA A 144 9.30 -14.38 -1.45
CA ALA A 144 9.69 -12.98 -1.39
C ALA A 144 8.46 -12.05 -1.26
N HIS A 145 7.39 -12.32 -2.02
CA HIS A 145 6.18 -11.50 -2.01
C HIS A 145 5.52 -11.41 -0.63
N TRP A 146 5.30 -12.53 0.06
CA TRP A 146 4.68 -12.46 1.39
C TRP A 146 5.62 -11.90 2.47
N LYS A 147 6.93 -12.17 2.39
CA LYS A 147 7.92 -11.61 3.33
C LYS A 147 8.04 -10.09 3.19
N ILE A 148 8.05 -9.58 1.97
CA ILE A 148 8.04 -8.11 1.72
C ILE A 148 6.81 -7.46 2.36
N SER A 149 5.65 -8.12 2.40
CA SER A 149 4.48 -7.56 3.08
C SER A 149 4.70 -7.33 4.58
N LEU A 150 5.47 -8.19 5.26
CA LEU A 150 5.89 -7.97 6.66
C LEU A 150 6.73 -6.70 6.79
N LEU A 151 7.70 -6.53 5.88
CA LEU A 151 8.59 -5.36 5.86
C LEU A 151 7.82 -4.06 5.60
N LEU A 152 6.89 -4.06 4.65
CA LEU A 152 6.07 -2.89 4.35
C LEU A 152 5.26 -2.41 5.56
N LEU A 153 4.74 -3.33 6.37
CA LEU A 153 4.00 -3.01 7.59
C LEU A 153 4.93 -2.62 8.74
N ASP A 154 6.01 -3.37 8.99
CA ASP A 154 7.00 -3.04 10.02
C ASP A 154 7.63 -1.67 9.80
N ASP A 155 8.00 -1.35 8.56
CA ASP A 155 8.56 -0.06 8.17
C ASP A 155 7.59 1.10 8.42
N SER A 156 6.28 0.89 8.18
CA SER A 156 5.27 1.90 8.49
C SER A 156 5.16 2.15 9.98
N LEU A 157 5.11 1.10 10.80
CA LEU A 157 5.10 1.21 12.26
C LEU A 157 6.34 1.94 12.78
N THR A 158 7.51 1.56 12.27
CA THR A 158 8.79 2.18 12.62
C THR A 158 8.84 3.66 12.22
N ALA A 159 8.36 4.00 11.03
CA ALA A 159 8.36 5.37 10.54
C ALA A 159 7.47 6.29 11.38
N PHE A 160 6.37 5.77 11.91
CA PHE A 160 5.47 6.49 12.82
C PHE A 160 5.94 6.49 14.29
N GLY A 161 7.14 5.97 14.57
CA GLY A 161 7.77 6.03 15.88
C GLY A 161 7.30 4.99 16.89
N TYR A 162 6.58 3.94 16.44
CA TYR A 162 6.13 2.87 17.33
C TYR A 162 7.30 2.03 17.80
N ASP A 163 7.46 1.93 19.11
CA ASP A 163 8.42 1.03 19.73
C ASP A 163 7.93 -0.43 19.73
N LEU A 164 8.73 -1.36 20.23
CA LEU A 164 8.41 -2.78 20.19
C LEU A 164 7.11 -3.13 20.98
N PRO A 165 6.86 -2.60 22.19
CA PRO A 165 5.58 -2.74 22.90
C PRO A 165 4.38 -2.19 22.10
N GLU A 166 4.51 -1.03 21.50
CA GLU A 166 3.45 -0.40 20.71
C GLU A 166 3.17 -1.17 19.43
N LYS A 167 4.20 -1.66 18.73
CA LYS A 167 4.07 -2.55 17.57
C LYS A 167 3.31 -3.83 17.94
N ALA A 168 3.66 -4.46 19.05
CA ALA A 168 2.96 -5.65 19.54
C ALA A 168 1.48 -5.36 19.84
N ARG A 169 1.18 -4.24 20.50
CA ARG A 169 -0.18 -3.82 20.85
C ARG A 169 -1.03 -3.58 19.61
N ILE A 170 -0.57 -2.73 18.70
CA ILE A 170 -1.36 -2.32 17.53
C ILE A 170 -1.62 -3.49 16.56
N THR A 171 -0.60 -4.32 16.31
CA THR A 171 -0.76 -5.49 15.43
C THR A 171 -1.68 -6.56 16.05
N ALA A 172 -1.65 -6.75 17.36
CA ALA A 172 -2.60 -7.62 18.06
C ALA A 172 -4.04 -7.10 17.94
N GLN A 173 -4.26 -5.81 18.13
CA GLN A 173 -5.59 -5.19 17.97
C GLN A 173 -6.12 -5.35 16.54
N MET A 174 -5.27 -5.11 15.53
CA MET A 174 -5.63 -5.32 14.13
C MET A 174 -5.96 -6.78 13.84
N ALA A 175 -5.12 -7.72 14.26
CA ALA A 175 -5.36 -9.15 14.07
C ALA A 175 -6.70 -9.58 14.71
N GLU A 176 -6.99 -9.15 15.94
CA GLU A 176 -8.24 -9.47 16.62
C GLU A 176 -9.47 -8.85 15.94
N SER A 177 -9.35 -7.62 15.43
CA SER A 177 -10.43 -6.97 14.67
C SER A 177 -10.77 -7.77 13.41
N PHE A 178 -9.76 -8.20 12.65
CA PHE A 178 -9.95 -9.01 11.45
C PHE A 178 -10.47 -10.42 11.75
N LYS A 179 -10.02 -11.07 12.85
CA LYS A 179 -10.56 -12.36 13.29
C LYS A 179 -12.07 -12.26 13.58
N LYS A 180 -12.49 -11.20 14.26
CA LYS A 180 -13.93 -10.94 14.53
C LYS A 180 -14.71 -10.72 13.24
N GLU A 181 -14.20 -9.91 12.32
CA GLU A 181 -14.85 -9.62 11.04
C GLU A 181 -15.07 -10.87 10.20
N PHE A 182 -14.08 -11.77 10.16
CA PHE A 182 -14.17 -13.03 9.41
C PHE A 182 -14.82 -14.18 10.17
N GLY A 183 -15.23 -13.98 11.43
CA GLY A 183 -15.75 -15.06 12.26
C GLY A 183 -14.69 -16.11 12.67
N PHE A 184 -13.40 -15.77 12.59
CA PHE A 184 -12.28 -16.66 12.91
C PHE A 184 -11.99 -16.64 14.43
N THR A 185 -13.03 -16.74 15.24
CA THR A 185 -12.97 -16.66 16.71
C THR A 185 -12.93 -18.04 17.38
N THR A 186 -13.02 -19.13 16.61
CA THR A 186 -13.03 -20.49 17.17
C THR A 186 -11.62 -20.96 17.51
N HIS A 187 -11.52 -21.90 18.46
CA HIS A 187 -10.26 -22.54 18.84
C HIS A 187 -9.54 -23.21 17.64
N ALA A 188 -10.28 -23.79 16.70
CA ALA A 188 -9.74 -24.43 15.50
C ALA A 188 -8.96 -23.43 14.61
N TYR A 189 -9.52 -22.25 14.35
CA TYR A 189 -8.84 -21.20 13.57
C TYR A 189 -7.62 -20.65 14.30
N THR A 190 -7.73 -20.43 15.62
CA THR A 190 -6.59 -19.99 16.44
C THR A 190 -5.45 -21.00 16.39
N LYS A 191 -5.77 -22.30 16.50
CA LYS A 191 -4.79 -23.38 16.37
C LYS A 191 -4.11 -23.36 15.00
N GLN A 192 -4.89 -23.26 13.91
CA GLN A 192 -4.37 -23.22 12.55
C GLN A 192 -3.41 -22.05 12.33
N LEU A 193 -3.75 -20.84 12.81
CA LEU A 193 -2.88 -19.67 12.71
C LEU A 193 -1.60 -19.84 13.54
N ASN A 194 -1.71 -20.47 14.72
CA ASN A 194 -0.54 -20.76 15.56
C ASN A 194 0.40 -21.78 14.90
N ASP A 195 -0.16 -22.85 14.33
CA ASP A 195 0.64 -23.88 13.65
C ASP A 195 1.33 -23.28 12.41
N LYS A 196 0.63 -22.45 11.64
CA LYS A 196 1.20 -21.76 10.50
C LYS A 196 2.34 -20.80 10.92
N TYR A 197 2.15 -20.03 11.98
CA TYR A 197 3.21 -19.18 12.53
C TYR A 197 4.44 -19.96 12.97
N ARG A 198 4.24 -21.08 13.68
CA ARG A 198 5.36 -21.93 14.14
C ARG A 198 6.20 -22.46 12.98
N THR A 199 5.53 -22.87 11.89
CA THR A 199 6.22 -23.37 10.69
C THR A 199 7.05 -22.28 10.00
N GLN A 200 6.63 -21.02 10.08
CA GLN A 200 7.28 -19.92 9.37
C GLN A 200 8.04 -18.96 10.28
N ARG A 201 8.17 -19.31 11.57
CA ARG A 201 8.76 -18.42 12.59
C ARG A 201 10.15 -17.92 12.21
N ASP A 202 11.03 -18.84 11.82
CA ASP A 202 12.42 -18.51 11.49
C ASP A 202 12.52 -17.60 10.26
N GLU A 203 11.66 -17.82 9.26
CA GLU A 203 11.58 -16.99 8.08
C GLU A 203 11.04 -15.58 8.40
N ILE A 204 10.08 -15.46 9.32
CA ILE A 204 9.55 -14.19 9.80
C ILE A 204 10.65 -13.42 10.55
N GLU A 205 11.33 -14.08 11.47
CA GLU A 205 12.43 -13.49 12.24
C GLU A 205 13.56 -13.04 11.34
N GLN A 206 13.97 -13.86 10.38
CA GLN A 206 14.98 -13.53 9.40
C GLN A 206 14.55 -12.33 8.53
N ALA A 207 13.31 -12.30 8.05
CA ALA A 207 12.80 -11.19 7.24
C ALA A 207 12.78 -9.87 8.02
N VAL A 208 12.18 -9.85 9.20
CA VAL A 208 11.96 -8.59 9.95
C VAL A 208 13.22 -8.12 10.64
N HIS A 209 14.04 -9.03 11.20
CA HIS A 209 15.23 -8.67 11.98
C HIS A 209 16.47 -8.48 11.12
N SER A 210 16.82 -9.46 10.26
CA SER A 210 18.11 -9.43 9.56
C SER A 210 18.05 -8.75 8.20
N ARG A 211 16.92 -8.82 7.50
CA ARG A 211 16.67 -8.26 6.16
C ARG A 211 17.67 -8.69 5.07
N LYS A 212 18.58 -9.64 5.36
CA LYS A 212 19.67 -10.04 4.46
C LYS A 212 19.20 -10.59 3.12
N ASP A 213 18.06 -11.27 3.11
CA ASP A 213 17.48 -11.90 1.91
C ASP A 213 16.84 -10.87 0.96
N PHE A 214 16.79 -9.58 1.35
CA PHE A 214 16.09 -8.53 0.60
C PHE A 214 17.05 -7.50 0.00
N PHE A 215 18.33 -7.82 -0.15
CA PHE A 215 19.33 -6.90 -0.68
C PHE A 215 18.92 -6.24 -2.01
N GLU A 216 18.30 -6.99 -2.91
CA GLU A 216 17.80 -6.47 -4.19
C GLU A 216 16.66 -5.46 -4.05
N PHE A 217 15.90 -5.52 -2.94
CA PHE A 217 14.77 -4.65 -2.64
C PHE A 217 15.12 -3.54 -1.65
N GLU A 218 16.28 -3.63 -0.99
CA GLU A 218 16.62 -2.78 0.16
C GLU A 218 16.67 -1.30 -0.21
N TYR A 219 17.20 -0.96 -1.39
CA TYR A 219 17.21 0.42 -1.85
C TYR A 219 15.77 1.00 -1.93
N THR A 220 14.85 0.27 -2.54
CA THR A 220 13.45 0.69 -2.69
C THR A 220 12.74 0.82 -1.35
N LEU A 221 12.98 -0.14 -0.44
CA LEU A 221 12.42 -0.13 0.91
C LEU A 221 12.99 1.03 1.74
N GLU A 222 14.29 1.33 1.62
CA GLU A 222 14.91 2.46 2.34
C GLU A 222 14.40 3.82 1.86
N GLU A 223 14.25 4.02 0.56
CA GLU A 223 13.66 5.26 0.02
C GLU A 223 12.23 5.44 0.52
N ARG A 224 11.44 4.35 0.56
CA ARG A 224 10.10 4.37 1.18
C ARG A 224 10.16 4.77 2.66
N ARG A 225 11.05 4.15 3.45
CA ARG A 225 11.21 4.47 4.89
C ARG A 225 11.53 5.94 5.13
N LYS A 226 12.42 6.52 4.32
CA LYS A 226 12.76 7.95 4.40
C LYS A 226 11.53 8.82 4.16
N GLY A 227 10.80 8.57 3.09
CA GLY A 227 9.58 9.31 2.77
C GLY A 227 8.51 9.18 3.85
N LEU A 228 8.27 7.96 4.35
CA LEU A 228 7.31 7.72 5.43
C LEU A 228 7.69 8.45 6.73
N ARG A 229 8.96 8.46 7.13
CA ARG A 229 9.42 9.20 8.31
C ARG A 229 9.14 10.68 8.20
N GLN A 230 9.41 11.28 7.05
CA GLN A 230 9.15 12.70 6.82
C GLN A 230 7.66 13.03 6.95
N ILE A 231 6.79 12.20 6.35
CA ILE A 231 5.35 12.39 6.44
C ILE A 231 4.84 12.16 7.87
N ALA A 232 5.32 11.13 8.55
CA ALA A 232 4.96 10.86 9.94
C ALA A 232 5.32 12.03 10.87
N GLN A 233 6.48 12.67 10.67
CA GLN A 233 6.88 13.87 11.40
C GLN A 233 5.94 15.05 11.13
N ASN A 234 5.56 15.26 9.87
CA ASN A 234 4.62 16.31 9.48
C ASN A 234 3.22 16.08 10.11
N ILE A 235 2.72 14.84 10.08
CA ILE A 235 1.45 14.46 10.72
C ILE A 235 1.50 14.67 12.24
N ALA A 236 2.61 14.27 12.88
CA ALA A 236 2.80 14.49 14.32
C ALA A 236 2.79 15.99 14.68
N SER A 237 3.33 16.84 13.83
CA SER A 237 3.29 18.30 14.00
C SER A 237 1.87 18.84 13.90
N VAL A 238 1.07 18.37 12.95
CA VAL A 238 -0.37 18.72 12.82
C VAL A 238 -1.15 18.28 14.06
N SER A 239 -0.92 17.08 14.58
CA SER A 239 -1.59 16.57 15.77
C SER A 239 -1.27 17.40 17.01
N LYS A 240 -0.03 17.85 17.19
CA LYS A 240 0.39 18.71 18.30
C LYS A 240 -0.23 20.12 18.26
N SER A 241 -0.55 20.62 17.07
CA SER A 241 -1.19 21.94 16.88
C SER A 241 -2.71 21.92 17.07
N GLY A 242 -3.28 20.85 17.65
CA GLY A 242 -4.70 20.76 18.01
C GLY A 242 -5.56 20.05 16.95
N GLY A 243 -4.96 19.41 15.96
CA GLY A 243 -5.66 18.54 15.01
C GLY A 243 -6.12 17.23 15.69
N ALA A 244 -7.40 16.91 15.60
CA ALA A 244 -7.98 15.67 16.17
C ALA A 244 -7.62 14.44 15.31
N VAL A 245 -6.35 14.08 15.23
CA VAL A 245 -5.88 12.89 14.48
C VAL A 245 -5.54 11.77 15.47
N VAL A 246 -6.29 10.69 15.40
CA VAL A 246 -5.96 9.46 16.14
C VAL A 246 -4.97 8.65 15.31
N ILE A 247 -3.70 8.68 15.68
CA ILE A 247 -2.59 8.07 14.91
C ILE A 247 -2.81 6.57 14.69
N ASP A 248 -3.30 5.82 15.68
CA ASP A 248 -3.58 4.38 15.54
C ASP A 248 -4.60 4.11 14.41
N ASN A 249 -5.68 4.88 14.34
CA ASN A 249 -6.70 4.72 13.29
C ASN A 249 -6.17 5.10 11.91
N LEU A 250 -5.40 6.19 11.86
CA LEU A 250 -4.76 6.63 10.62
C LEU A 250 -3.78 5.58 10.11
N LEU A 251 -2.91 5.07 10.98
CA LEU A 251 -1.93 4.05 10.65
C LEU A 251 -2.58 2.74 10.20
N SER A 252 -3.67 2.32 10.86
CA SER A 252 -4.48 1.19 10.44
C SER A 252 -5.01 1.37 9.02
N SER A 253 -5.49 2.56 8.69
CA SER A 253 -5.97 2.90 7.34
C SER A 253 -4.83 2.91 6.31
N ILE A 254 -3.67 3.46 6.65
CA ILE A 254 -2.47 3.46 5.80
C ILE A 254 -2.04 2.03 5.49
N GLN A 255 -1.92 1.18 6.49
CA GLN A 255 -1.51 -0.21 6.33
C GLN A 255 -2.49 -1.01 5.47
N HIS A 256 -3.80 -0.82 5.69
CA HIS A 256 -4.82 -1.40 4.83
C HIS A 256 -4.64 -0.98 3.36
N MET A 257 -4.38 0.29 3.10
CA MET A 257 -4.17 0.81 1.74
C MET A 257 -2.87 0.31 1.12
N THR A 258 -1.80 0.12 1.90
CA THR A 258 -0.55 -0.50 1.46
C THR A 258 -0.79 -1.95 1.03
N MET A 259 -1.48 -2.74 1.85
CA MET A 259 -1.80 -4.14 1.52
C MET A 259 -2.78 -4.25 0.35
N ASN A 260 -3.71 -3.31 0.21
CA ASN A 260 -4.60 -3.25 -0.95
C ASN A 260 -3.83 -3.06 -2.26
N ARG A 261 -2.79 -2.23 -2.28
CA ARG A 261 -1.91 -2.05 -3.45
C ARG A 261 -1.07 -3.28 -3.73
N TRP A 262 -0.58 -3.92 -2.66
CA TRP A 262 0.37 -5.02 -2.73
C TRP A 262 -0.26 -6.32 -3.22
N PHE A 263 -1.35 -6.76 -2.58
CA PHE A 263 -1.99 -8.02 -2.92
C PHE A 263 -2.98 -7.89 -4.08
N ARG A 264 -2.91 -8.81 -5.04
CA ARG A 264 -3.81 -8.88 -6.22
C ARG A 264 -5.27 -9.09 -5.85
N SER A 265 -5.50 -9.96 -4.87
CA SER A 265 -6.83 -10.37 -4.41
C SER A 265 -6.77 -10.81 -2.96
N ARG A 266 -7.93 -10.94 -2.31
CA ARG A 266 -8.05 -11.41 -0.92
C ARG A 266 -7.15 -10.64 0.05
N ASN A 267 -6.86 -9.37 -0.25
CA ASN A 267 -5.97 -8.52 0.53
C ASN A 267 -6.31 -8.56 2.02
N ARG A 268 -7.59 -8.51 2.42
CA ARG A 268 -8.03 -8.54 3.81
C ARG A 268 -7.70 -9.87 4.52
N GLN A 269 -7.72 -11.00 3.81
CA GLN A 269 -7.29 -12.30 4.37
C GLN A 269 -5.77 -12.34 4.56
N HIS A 270 -5.02 -11.79 3.62
CA HIS A 270 -3.57 -11.63 3.76
C HIS A 270 -3.23 -10.69 4.92
N GLU A 271 -3.93 -9.57 5.07
CA GLU A 271 -3.76 -8.64 6.18
C GLU A 271 -3.92 -9.34 7.54
N LEU A 272 -4.98 -10.13 7.72
CA LEU A 272 -5.16 -10.90 8.95
C LEU A 272 -3.93 -11.75 9.29
N ILE A 273 -3.41 -12.50 8.31
CA ILE A 273 -2.26 -13.39 8.51
C ILE A 273 -1.01 -12.57 8.85
N ILE A 274 -0.76 -11.47 8.14
CA ILE A 274 0.42 -10.63 8.36
C ILE A 274 0.36 -9.95 9.72
N TYR A 275 -0.78 -9.40 10.13
CA TYR A 275 -0.94 -8.82 11.47
C TYR A 275 -0.77 -9.86 12.58
N ASP A 276 -1.34 -11.06 12.43
CA ASP A 276 -1.19 -12.14 13.38
C ASP A 276 0.28 -12.59 13.51
N PHE A 277 1.00 -12.67 12.39
CA PHE A 277 2.42 -13.03 12.36
C PHE A 277 3.28 -11.96 13.02
N LEU A 278 3.12 -10.70 12.65
CA LEU A 278 3.86 -9.59 13.26
C LEU A 278 3.58 -9.46 14.75
N SER A 279 2.32 -9.59 15.18
CA SER A 279 1.96 -9.57 16.60
C SER A 279 2.71 -10.64 17.40
N LYS A 280 2.69 -11.88 16.92
CA LYS A 280 3.37 -13.00 17.58
C LYS A 280 4.89 -12.82 17.58
N TYR A 281 5.45 -12.33 16.49
CA TYR A 281 6.87 -12.01 16.40
C TYR A 281 7.26 -10.94 17.44
N TYR A 282 6.56 -9.81 17.53
CA TYR A 282 6.88 -8.74 18.47
C TYR A 282 6.70 -9.20 19.94
N ILE A 283 5.66 -9.98 20.24
CA ILE A 283 5.46 -10.53 21.57
C ILE A 283 6.62 -11.46 21.95
N SER A 284 7.08 -12.31 21.03
CA SER A 284 8.24 -13.18 21.24
C SER A 284 9.52 -12.38 21.48
N ALA A 285 9.76 -11.33 20.66
CA ALA A 285 10.92 -10.44 20.81
C ALA A 285 10.92 -9.69 22.15
N LEU A 286 9.75 -9.23 22.61
CA LEU A 286 9.59 -8.62 23.95
C LEU A 286 9.94 -9.58 25.09
N ALA A 287 9.51 -10.84 24.97
CA ALA A 287 9.83 -11.84 25.98
C ALA A 287 11.35 -12.13 26.03
N GLN A 288 12.00 -12.21 24.89
CA GLN A 288 13.47 -12.42 24.81
C GLN A 288 14.25 -11.23 25.35
N ASN A 289 13.83 -9.98 25.10
CA ASN A 289 14.49 -8.78 25.65
C ASN A 289 14.33 -8.64 27.17
N ARG A 290 13.30 -9.22 27.77
CA ARG A 290 13.13 -9.23 29.23
C ARG A 290 14.00 -10.26 29.95
N MET A 291 14.54 -11.23 29.22
CA MET A 291 15.39 -12.30 29.77
C MET A 291 16.89 -11.97 29.65
N LYS A 292 17.26 -10.89 28.96
CA LYS A 292 18.59 -10.33 28.89
C LYS A 292 18.73 -9.15 29.86
#